data_ef9a16c98b2bfe0e28d008cf52e769ca
#
_entry.id   ef9a16c98b2bfe0e28d008cf52e769ca
#
_cell.length_a   1.000
_cell.length_b   1.000
_cell.length_c   1.000
_cell.angle_alpha   90.00
_cell.angle_beta   90.00
_cell.angle_gamma   90.00
#
_symmetry.space_group_name_H-M   'P 1'
#
loop_
_entity.id
_entity.type
_entity.pdbx_description
1 polymer ?
#
loop_
_entity_poly.entity_id
_entity_poly.type
_entity_poly.pdbx_seq_one_letter_code
_entity_poly.pdbx_strand_id
1 'polypeptide(L)'
;MKHRTSTAVVLLALGLAACGGARKLESAPALAPANPQAVGKLAQGVEAAKSGDGRERAIELLEQAVKTDPQLWEARYDLGVLLAESGDLVGAEKQLAEAQKLAPNAEDVVVALGEVRRRLGDFDGAIEVLGAFVKANPEATLARTALVTALREGGEIDRAIGEAQAALIRRSNDPYALAELALAQLERGEIDTAELLAKEALKAAPESAVAERTAGLIALKRGDDAVAFRHFQRAGELDPKDTTARLNMGTVLLQAGVYDRAALELKAVVDAEPDNAAATVALAAALRGRAKRGDTAALAEPERLLKGVLAREPKNYSALFNLAVLYADYQQRPVDATPLFQRFLSEAPDKHPARAEAERFLSAKK
;
A
#
# COMPACT_ATOMS: atom_id res chain seq x y z
N MET A 1 2.14 -7.68 -28.81
CA MET A 1 3.54 -7.36 -29.06
C MET A 1 3.67 -5.96 -29.66
N LYS A 2 3.97 -4.94 -28.88
CA LYS A 2 4.52 -3.65 -29.37
C LYS A 2 5.34 -3.06 -28.23
N HIS A 3 6.64 -3.06 -28.42
CA HIS A 3 7.64 -2.49 -27.54
C HIS A 3 7.43 -0.98 -27.39
N ARG A 4 7.38 -0.46 -26.16
CA ARG A 4 7.60 0.95 -25.88
C ARG A 4 9.07 1.14 -25.48
N THR A 5 9.86 1.61 -26.43
CA THR A 5 11.19 2.14 -26.21
C THR A 5 11.07 3.50 -25.54
N SER A 6 11.59 3.62 -24.33
CA SER A 6 11.78 4.91 -23.66
C SER A 6 12.94 5.62 -24.31
N THR A 7 12.66 6.64 -25.10
CA THR A 7 13.65 7.51 -25.73
C THR A 7 13.88 8.69 -24.79
N ALA A 8 15.09 8.81 -24.27
CA ALA A 8 15.54 10.00 -23.56
C ALA A 8 15.52 11.20 -24.53
N VAL A 9 14.65 12.17 -24.25
CA VAL A 9 14.60 13.42 -25.02
C VAL A 9 15.48 14.45 -24.34
N VAL A 10 16.62 14.73 -24.97
CA VAL A 10 17.44 15.92 -24.69
C VAL A 10 16.72 17.14 -25.27
N LEU A 11 16.17 17.99 -24.43
CA LEU A 11 15.57 19.26 -24.84
C LEU A 11 16.65 20.34 -24.98
N LEU A 12 16.92 20.72 -26.20
CA LEU A 12 17.64 21.94 -26.56
C LEU A 12 16.72 23.16 -26.27
N ALA A 13 17.14 24.04 -25.39
CA ALA A 13 16.47 25.30 -25.14
C ALA A 13 16.79 26.32 -26.27
N LEU A 14 15.77 26.70 -27.04
CA LEU A 14 15.79 27.88 -27.87
C LEU A 14 15.11 29.04 -27.13
N GLY A 15 15.87 30.11 -26.93
CA GLY A 15 15.41 31.30 -26.22
C GLY A 15 14.39 32.10 -27.00
N LEU A 16 13.36 32.57 -26.33
CA LEU A 16 12.55 33.74 -26.72
C LEU A 16 12.54 34.70 -25.55
N ALA A 17 13.13 35.86 -25.78
CA ALA A 17 13.10 36.98 -24.83
C ALA A 17 11.72 37.64 -24.88
N ALA A 18 11.02 37.67 -23.72
CA ALA A 18 9.91 38.58 -23.50
C ALA A 18 10.06 39.20 -22.11
N CYS A 19 10.09 40.51 -22.05
CA CYS A 19 10.23 41.33 -20.86
C CYS A 19 9.05 41.18 -19.90
N GLY A 20 9.36 40.77 -18.70
CA GLY A 20 8.44 40.77 -17.55
C GLY A 20 9.18 40.12 -16.38
N GLY A 21 9.42 40.89 -15.28
CA GLY A 21 10.31 40.55 -14.17
C GLY A 21 10.17 39.15 -13.61
N ALA A 22 10.83 38.19 -14.20
CA ALA A 22 10.96 36.83 -13.71
C ALA A 22 11.94 36.82 -12.53
N ARG A 23 11.51 36.49 -11.34
CA ARG A 23 12.39 35.98 -10.30
C ARG A 23 13.20 34.85 -10.94
N LYS A 24 14.54 35.03 -11.01
CA LYS A 24 15.45 33.93 -11.35
C LYS A 24 15.18 32.79 -10.36
N LEU A 25 14.53 31.74 -10.84
CA LEU A 25 14.69 30.44 -10.24
C LEU A 25 16.18 30.11 -10.40
N GLU A 26 16.91 30.03 -9.29
CA GLU A 26 18.26 29.50 -9.31
C GLU A 26 18.18 28.11 -9.92
N SER A 27 18.73 27.96 -11.12
CA SER A 27 18.86 26.64 -11.74
C SER A 27 19.68 25.76 -10.77
N ALA A 28 19.16 24.61 -10.42
CA ALA A 28 19.95 23.62 -9.68
C ALA A 28 21.32 23.47 -10.39
N PRO A 29 22.44 23.38 -9.63
CA PRO A 29 23.75 23.24 -10.21
C PRO A 29 23.76 22.05 -11.16
N ALA A 30 24.28 22.24 -12.37
CA ALA A 30 24.39 21.15 -13.35
C ALA A 30 25.21 20.02 -12.71
N LEU A 31 24.64 18.83 -12.63
CA LEU A 31 25.35 17.66 -12.13
C LEU A 31 26.57 17.40 -13.01
N ALA A 32 27.69 16.97 -12.39
CA ALA A 32 28.85 16.54 -13.14
C ALA A 32 28.48 15.36 -14.08
N PRO A 33 29.20 15.19 -15.20
CA PRO A 33 28.98 14.04 -16.07
C PRO A 33 29.08 12.72 -15.26
N ALA A 34 28.09 11.85 -15.43
CA ALA A 34 28.03 10.58 -14.72
C ALA A 34 29.25 9.70 -15.02
N ASN A 35 29.75 9.00 -14.01
CA ASN A 35 30.86 8.07 -14.15
C ASN A 35 30.47 6.90 -15.08
N PRO A 36 31.18 6.65 -16.22
CA PRO A 36 30.79 5.60 -17.17
C PRO A 36 30.75 4.19 -16.55
N GLN A 37 31.58 3.90 -15.54
CA GLN A 37 31.54 2.61 -14.85
C GLN A 37 30.27 2.47 -14.00
N ALA A 38 29.83 3.55 -13.34
CA ALA A 38 28.57 3.56 -12.60
C ALA A 38 27.38 3.37 -13.52
N VAL A 39 27.35 4.07 -14.67
CA VAL A 39 26.32 3.91 -15.69
C VAL A 39 26.27 2.47 -16.23
N GLY A 40 27.47 1.86 -16.47
CA GLY A 40 27.54 0.46 -16.88
C GLY A 40 26.95 -0.51 -15.84
N LYS A 41 27.17 -0.27 -14.55
CA LYS A 41 26.59 -1.07 -13.46
C LYS A 41 25.09 -0.83 -13.30
N LEU A 42 24.63 0.42 -13.44
CA LEU A 42 23.19 0.75 -13.48
C LEU A 42 22.50 -0.05 -14.57
N ALA A 43 23.03 -0.03 -15.80
CA ALA A 43 22.44 -0.78 -16.92
C ALA A 43 22.39 -2.30 -16.67
N GLN A 44 23.45 -2.87 -16.08
CA GLN A 44 23.48 -4.28 -15.69
C GLN A 44 22.47 -4.59 -14.57
N GLY A 45 22.30 -3.69 -13.60
CA GLY A 45 21.32 -3.81 -12.51
C GLY A 45 19.89 -3.80 -13.04
N VAL A 46 19.57 -2.84 -13.91
CA VAL A 46 18.25 -2.76 -14.58
C VAL A 46 17.95 -4.01 -15.40
N GLU A 47 18.95 -4.57 -16.10
CA GLU A 47 18.76 -5.81 -16.85
C GLU A 47 18.57 -7.02 -15.93
N ALA A 48 19.32 -7.12 -14.84
CA ALA A 48 19.16 -8.17 -13.84
C ALA A 48 17.77 -8.13 -13.19
N ALA A 49 17.22 -6.93 -12.91
CA ALA A 49 15.90 -6.76 -12.32
C ALA A 49 14.75 -7.31 -13.19
N LYS A 50 14.95 -7.46 -14.50
CA LYS A 50 13.95 -8.02 -15.42
C LYS A 50 13.80 -9.54 -15.31
N SER A 51 14.79 -10.23 -14.76
CA SER A 51 14.73 -11.67 -14.51
C SER A 51 14.08 -11.95 -13.15
N GLY A 52 13.19 -12.94 -13.08
CA GLY A 52 12.39 -13.24 -11.89
C GLY A 52 13.21 -13.58 -10.64
N ASP A 53 14.44 -14.06 -10.80
CA ASP A 53 15.40 -14.42 -9.76
C ASP A 53 16.59 -13.44 -9.64
N GLY A 54 16.59 -12.37 -10.44
CA GLY A 54 17.70 -11.43 -10.53
C GLY A 54 17.66 -10.26 -9.53
N ARG A 55 16.68 -10.19 -8.63
CA ARG A 55 16.48 -9.04 -7.74
C ARG A 55 17.69 -8.77 -6.84
N GLU A 56 18.19 -9.79 -6.15
CA GLU A 56 19.37 -9.64 -5.27
C GLU A 56 20.59 -9.15 -6.06
N ARG A 57 20.79 -9.72 -7.25
CA ARG A 57 21.87 -9.31 -8.13
C ARG A 57 21.71 -7.88 -8.64
N ALA A 58 20.48 -7.46 -8.93
CA ALA A 58 20.17 -6.09 -9.32
C ALA A 58 20.50 -5.11 -8.19
N ILE A 59 20.10 -5.41 -6.95
CA ILE A 59 20.41 -4.60 -5.77
C ILE A 59 21.93 -4.46 -5.62
N GLU A 60 22.71 -5.56 -5.66
CA GLU A 60 24.17 -5.51 -5.56
C GLU A 60 24.81 -4.61 -6.64
N LEU A 61 24.35 -4.72 -7.89
CA LEU A 61 24.88 -3.92 -8.99
C LEU A 61 24.56 -2.44 -8.85
N LEU A 62 23.34 -2.11 -8.40
CA LEU A 62 22.91 -0.74 -8.15
C LEU A 62 23.64 -0.13 -6.94
N GLU A 63 23.87 -0.88 -5.87
CA GLU A 63 24.71 -0.45 -4.75
C GLU A 63 26.14 -0.13 -5.20
N GLN A 64 26.70 -0.96 -6.08
CA GLN A 64 28.00 -0.69 -6.66
C GLN A 64 28.02 0.53 -7.57
N ALA A 65 26.91 0.78 -8.32
CA ALA A 65 26.74 1.99 -9.13
C ALA A 65 26.73 3.24 -8.24
N VAL A 66 25.92 3.25 -7.19
CA VAL A 66 25.82 4.34 -6.19
C VAL A 66 27.15 4.57 -5.46
N LYS A 67 27.88 3.50 -5.14
CA LYS A 67 29.23 3.60 -4.52
C LYS A 67 30.24 4.20 -5.49
N THR A 68 30.16 3.87 -6.77
CA THR A 68 31.09 4.35 -7.81
C THR A 68 30.80 5.81 -8.18
N ASP A 69 29.53 6.20 -8.22
CA ASP A 69 29.08 7.57 -8.46
C ASP A 69 27.90 7.91 -7.53
N PRO A 70 28.18 8.54 -6.38
CA PRO A 70 27.14 8.92 -5.43
C PRO A 70 26.16 9.98 -5.95
N GLN A 71 26.46 10.66 -7.06
CA GLN A 71 25.60 11.68 -7.68
C GLN A 71 24.71 11.11 -8.80
N LEU A 72 24.86 9.84 -9.16
CA LEU A 72 24.01 9.16 -10.14
C LEU A 72 22.64 8.87 -9.52
N TRP A 73 21.76 9.85 -9.61
CA TRP A 73 20.42 9.79 -8.97
C TRP A 73 19.56 8.66 -9.53
N GLU A 74 19.71 8.29 -10.81
CA GLU A 74 19.02 7.18 -11.44
C GLU A 74 19.33 5.85 -10.75
N ALA A 75 20.60 5.61 -10.39
CA ALA A 75 20.98 4.39 -9.68
C ALA A 75 20.40 4.36 -8.26
N ARG A 76 20.32 5.51 -7.58
CA ARG A 76 19.66 5.62 -6.28
C ARG A 76 18.16 5.39 -6.36
N TYR A 77 17.51 5.93 -7.39
CA TYR A 77 16.10 5.74 -7.66
C TYR A 77 15.79 4.25 -7.86
N ASP A 78 16.46 3.60 -8.81
CA ASP A 78 16.25 2.18 -9.10
C ASP A 78 16.55 1.29 -7.89
N LEU A 79 17.63 1.60 -7.13
CA LEU A 79 17.97 0.90 -5.89
C LEU A 79 16.85 1.08 -4.86
N GLY A 80 16.35 2.31 -4.68
CA GLY A 80 15.27 2.60 -3.75
C GLY A 80 13.98 1.86 -4.09
N VAL A 81 13.62 1.79 -5.37
CA VAL A 81 12.43 1.04 -5.84
C VAL A 81 12.60 -0.46 -5.54
N LEU A 82 13.75 -1.06 -5.86
CA LEU A 82 13.99 -2.50 -5.61
C LEU A 82 14.04 -2.83 -4.11
N LEU A 83 14.61 -1.95 -3.29
CA LEU A 83 14.60 -2.10 -1.83
C LEU A 83 13.16 -2.06 -1.29
N ALA A 84 12.33 -1.12 -1.79
CA ALA A 84 10.92 -1.04 -1.41
C ALA A 84 10.12 -2.29 -1.83
N GLU A 85 10.40 -2.85 -3.00
CA GLU A 85 9.80 -4.10 -3.46
C GLU A 85 10.27 -5.33 -2.65
N SER A 86 11.48 -5.29 -2.09
CA SER A 86 12.01 -6.34 -1.22
C SER A 86 11.59 -6.22 0.24
N GLY A 87 10.87 -5.12 0.60
CA GLY A 87 10.40 -4.85 1.95
C GLY A 87 11.35 -4.00 2.81
N ASP A 88 12.56 -3.68 2.34
CA ASP A 88 13.46 -2.74 3.02
C ASP A 88 13.03 -1.29 2.77
N LEU A 89 11.94 -0.89 3.43
CA LEU A 89 11.39 0.46 3.29
C LEU A 89 12.32 1.55 3.83
N VAL A 90 13.10 1.25 4.87
CA VAL A 90 14.04 2.21 5.45
C VAL A 90 15.22 2.46 4.52
N GLY A 91 15.78 1.40 3.94
CA GLY A 91 16.81 1.50 2.90
C GLY A 91 16.30 2.24 1.66
N ALA A 92 15.06 1.94 1.24
CA ALA A 92 14.40 2.58 0.12
C ALA A 92 14.24 4.09 0.34
N GLU A 93 13.69 4.51 1.49
CA GLU A 93 13.53 5.93 1.83
C GLU A 93 14.85 6.68 1.75
N LYS A 94 15.91 6.11 2.34
CA LYS A 94 17.24 6.72 2.31
C LYS A 94 17.73 6.96 0.89
N GLN A 95 17.60 5.97 -0.01
CA GLN A 95 18.10 6.12 -1.38
C GLN A 95 17.22 7.09 -2.19
N LEU A 96 15.91 7.04 -2.04
CA LEU A 96 14.98 7.92 -2.73
C LEU A 96 15.08 9.37 -2.25
N ALA A 97 15.29 9.60 -0.96
CA ALA A 97 15.51 10.95 -0.42
C ALA A 97 16.81 11.59 -0.95
N GLU A 98 17.88 10.80 -1.11
CA GLU A 98 19.10 11.29 -1.76
C GLU A 98 18.89 11.51 -3.28
N ALA A 99 18.15 10.62 -3.95
CA ALA A 99 17.81 10.83 -5.37
C ALA A 99 17.00 12.13 -5.57
N GLN A 100 16.03 12.40 -4.69
CA GLN A 100 15.20 13.61 -4.74
C GLN A 100 16.03 14.90 -4.54
N LYS A 101 17.04 14.89 -3.68
CA LYS A 101 17.96 16.04 -3.52
C LYS A 101 18.77 16.31 -4.79
N LEU A 102 19.18 15.25 -5.49
CA LEU A 102 19.97 15.35 -6.72
C LEU A 102 19.11 15.70 -7.93
N ALA A 103 17.88 15.20 -7.97
CA ALA A 103 16.93 15.39 -9.06
C ALA A 103 15.57 15.92 -8.55
N PRO A 104 15.49 17.16 -8.01
CA PRO A 104 14.30 17.69 -7.37
C PRO A 104 13.10 17.86 -8.32
N ASN A 105 13.32 17.83 -9.61
CA ASN A 105 12.28 17.96 -10.64
C ASN A 105 11.87 16.61 -11.27
N ALA A 106 12.41 15.49 -10.78
CA ALA A 106 12.04 14.16 -11.26
C ALA A 106 10.76 13.69 -10.55
N GLU A 107 9.62 13.71 -11.26
CA GLU A 107 8.32 13.34 -10.73
C GLU A 107 8.33 11.91 -10.18
N ASP A 108 8.92 10.95 -10.93
CA ASP A 108 8.99 9.55 -10.55
C ASP A 108 9.70 9.34 -9.21
N VAL A 109 10.79 10.08 -8.96
CA VAL A 109 11.54 10.03 -7.69
C VAL A 109 10.69 10.52 -6.52
N VAL A 110 9.99 11.63 -6.72
CA VAL A 110 9.12 12.23 -5.69
C VAL A 110 7.93 11.32 -5.37
N VAL A 111 7.32 10.73 -6.39
CA VAL A 111 6.23 9.77 -6.24
C VAL A 111 6.69 8.53 -5.49
N ALA A 112 7.84 7.96 -5.87
CA ALA A 112 8.39 6.79 -5.18
C ALA A 112 8.74 7.08 -3.70
N LEU A 113 9.33 8.26 -3.41
CA LEU A 113 9.62 8.67 -2.04
C LEU A 113 8.34 8.85 -1.22
N GLY A 114 7.32 9.51 -1.79
CA GLY A 114 6.02 9.67 -1.16
C GLY A 114 5.35 8.34 -0.84
N GLU A 115 5.40 7.39 -1.79
CA GLU A 115 4.86 6.05 -1.60
C GLU A 115 5.59 5.26 -0.50
N VAL A 116 6.92 5.32 -0.46
CA VAL A 116 7.70 4.64 0.59
C VAL A 116 7.41 5.23 1.96
N ARG A 117 7.33 6.56 2.10
CA ARG A 117 6.95 7.22 3.36
C ARG A 117 5.55 6.83 3.80
N ARG A 118 4.60 6.81 2.88
CA ARG A 118 3.23 6.32 3.12
C ARG A 118 3.24 4.89 3.68
N ARG A 119 4.01 3.98 3.06
CA ARG A 119 4.15 2.58 3.53
C ARG A 119 4.85 2.46 4.88
N LEU A 120 5.72 3.41 5.24
CA LEU A 120 6.31 3.53 6.57
C LEU A 120 5.34 4.12 7.62
N GLY A 121 4.15 4.59 7.20
CA GLY A 121 3.21 5.31 8.06
C GLY A 121 3.57 6.77 8.30
N ASP A 122 4.61 7.28 7.63
CA ASP A 122 4.99 8.71 7.67
C ASP A 122 4.13 9.48 6.64
N PHE A 123 2.84 9.63 6.96
CA PHE A 123 1.90 10.34 6.11
C PHE A 123 2.26 11.83 5.99
N ASP A 124 2.70 12.47 7.07
CA ASP A 124 3.09 13.88 7.06
C ASP A 124 4.27 14.11 6.13
N GLY A 125 5.31 13.29 6.20
CA GLY A 125 6.46 13.36 5.31
C GLY A 125 6.11 13.07 3.84
N ALA A 126 5.18 12.15 3.58
CA ALA A 126 4.67 11.89 2.22
C ALA A 126 3.91 13.12 1.67
N ILE A 127 3.00 13.70 2.47
CA ILE A 127 2.22 14.89 2.12
C ILE A 127 3.13 16.09 1.86
N GLU A 128 4.17 16.27 2.68
CA GLU A 128 5.13 17.37 2.53
C GLU A 128 5.85 17.30 1.17
N VAL A 129 6.48 16.17 0.86
CA VAL A 129 7.28 16.02 -0.36
C VAL A 129 6.42 16.09 -1.63
N LEU A 130 5.28 15.39 -1.64
CA LEU A 130 4.36 15.40 -2.78
C LEU A 130 3.68 16.77 -2.95
N GLY A 131 3.23 17.38 -1.86
CA GLY A 131 2.58 18.68 -1.87
C GLY A 131 3.51 19.81 -2.32
N ALA A 132 4.77 19.80 -1.89
CA ALA A 132 5.77 20.75 -2.36
C ALA A 132 6.00 20.62 -3.87
N PHE A 133 6.10 19.38 -4.37
CA PHE A 133 6.29 19.12 -5.79
C PHE A 133 5.09 19.54 -6.65
N VAL A 134 3.87 19.17 -6.23
CA VAL A 134 2.62 19.55 -6.92
C VAL A 134 2.42 21.07 -6.95
N LYS A 135 2.80 21.76 -5.87
CA LYS A 135 2.76 23.24 -5.81
C LYS A 135 3.72 23.89 -6.81
N ALA A 136 4.93 23.32 -6.97
CA ALA A 136 5.92 23.79 -7.92
C ALA A 136 5.58 23.37 -9.36
N ASN A 137 4.94 22.23 -9.55
CA ASN A 137 4.60 21.61 -10.84
C ASN A 137 3.10 21.30 -10.91
N PRO A 138 2.23 22.28 -11.13
CA PRO A 138 0.77 22.08 -11.10
C PRO A 138 0.25 21.04 -12.12
N GLU A 139 0.99 20.76 -13.18
CA GLU A 139 0.64 19.77 -14.21
C GLU A 139 1.11 18.33 -13.88
N ALA A 140 1.81 18.14 -12.78
CA ALA A 140 2.29 16.84 -12.30
C ALA A 140 1.11 15.98 -11.82
N THR A 141 0.58 15.14 -12.70
CA THR A 141 -0.63 14.34 -12.40
C THR A 141 -0.33 13.14 -11.53
N LEU A 142 0.82 12.47 -11.70
CA LEU A 142 1.21 11.30 -10.90
C LEU A 142 1.46 11.71 -9.44
N ALA A 143 2.25 12.76 -9.23
CA ALA A 143 2.53 13.28 -7.90
C ALA A 143 1.24 13.78 -7.20
N ARG A 144 0.31 14.40 -7.95
CA ARG A 144 -0.97 14.84 -7.39
C ARG A 144 -1.84 13.67 -6.96
N THR A 145 -1.92 12.61 -7.75
CA THR A 145 -2.68 11.41 -7.39
C THR A 145 -2.06 10.71 -6.17
N ALA A 146 -0.73 10.61 -6.11
CA ALA A 146 -0.04 10.10 -4.93
C ALA A 146 -0.28 10.97 -3.69
N LEU A 147 -0.33 12.31 -3.85
CA LEU A 147 -0.70 13.24 -2.77
C LEU A 147 -2.11 12.99 -2.26
N VAL A 148 -3.08 12.75 -3.16
CA VAL A 148 -4.46 12.42 -2.76
C VAL A 148 -4.50 11.18 -1.88
N THR A 149 -3.79 10.13 -2.27
CA THR A 149 -3.70 8.89 -1.49
C THR A 149 -3.06 9.15 -0.12
N ALA A 150 -1.95 9.90 -0.06
CA ALA A 150 -1.27 10.22 1.19
C ALA A 150 -2.15 11.08 2.13
N LEU A 151 -2.84 12.09 1.59
CA LEU A 151 -3.79 12.92 2.34
C LEU A 151 -4.95 12.11 2.91
N ARG A 152 -5.55 11.23 2.09
CA ARG A 152 -6.66 10.38 2.49
C ARG A 152 -6.25 9.43 3.63
N GLU A 153 -5.14 8.71 3.47
CA GLU A 153 -4.66 7.77 4.49
C GLU A 153 -4.11 8.46 5.73
N GLY A 154 -3.61 9.69 5.59
CA GLY A 154 -3.26 10.58 6.71
C GLY A 154 -4.46 11.21 7.42
N GLY A 155 -5.70 10.95 6.95
CA GLY A 155 -6.94 11.46 7.55
C GLY A 155 -7.32 12.89 7.15
N GLU A 156 -6.60 13.50 6.19
CA GLU A 156 -6.87 14.86 5.69
C GLU A 156 -7.89 14.82 4.53
N ILE A 157 -9.07 14.25 4.78
CA ILE A 157 -10.06 13.88 3.76
C ILE A 157 -10.51 15.06 2.89
N ASP A 158 -10.78 16.22 3.49
CA ASP A 158 -11.24 17.39 2.72
C ASP A 158 -10.15 17.91 1.77
N ARG A 159 -8.88 17.86 2.17
CA ARG A 159 -7.76 18.21 1.30
C ARG A 159 -7.59 17.18 0.17
N ALA A 160 -7.72 15.88 0.49
CA ALA A 160 -7.69 14.81 -0.50
C ALA A 160 -8.75 15.03 -1.59
N ILE A 161 -9.98 15.36 -1.19
CA ILE A 161 -11.08 15.68 -2.11
C ILE A 161 -10.71 16.86 -3.00
N GLY A 162 -10.17 17.95 -2.42
CA GLY A 162 -9.77 19.14 -3.17
C GLY A 162 -8.70 18.85 -4.22
N GLU A 163 -7.67 18.08 -3.87
CA GLU A 163 -6.60 17.70 -4.81
C GLU A 163 -7.08 16.72 -5.89
N ALA A 164 -7.95 15.77 -5.56
CA ALA A 164 -8.55 14.86 -6.53
C ALA A 164 -9.42 15.63 -7.55
N GLN A 165 -10.23 16.59 -7.08
CA GLN A 165 -11.02 17.47 -7.96
C GLN A 165 -10.11 18.31 -8.86
N ALA A 166 -9.00 18.84 -8.31
CA ALA A 166 -8.01 19.59 -9.11
C ALA A 166 -7.36 18.71 -10.19
N ALA A 167 -7.12 17.42 -9.93
CA ALA A 167 -6.67 16.47 -10.95
C ALA A 167 -7.72 16.29 -12.06
N LEU A 168 -9.00 16.13 -11.68
CA LEU A 168 -10.11 15.92 -12.62
C LEU A 168 -10.45 17.15 -13.46
N ILE A 169 -10.19 18.36 -12.98
CA ILE A 169 -10.30 19.59 -13.77
C ILE A 169 -9.33 19.54 -14.97
N ARG A 170 -8.17 18.94 -14.82
CA ARG A 170 -7.17 18.81 -15.89
C ARG A 170 -7.44 17.60 -16.79
N ARG A 171 -7.83 16.49 -16.20
CA ARG A 171 -8.11 15.23 -16.87
C ARG A 171 -9.40 14.63 -16.31
N SER A 172 -10.53 15.08 -16.85
CA SER A 172 -11.88 14.76 -16.35
C SER A 172 -12.20 13.26 -16.26
N ASN A 173 -11.53 12.43 -17.04
CA ASN A 173 -11.71 10.99 -17.09
C ASN A 173 -10.49 10.24 -16.58
N ASP A 174 -9.69 10.82 -15.68
CA ASP A 174 -8.57 10.12 -15.07
C ASP A 174 -9.09 9.05 -14.10
N PRO A 175 -8.93 7.75 -14.40
CA PRO A 175 -9.54 6.68 -13.60
C PRO A 175 -8.94 6.59 -12.20
N TYR A 176 -7.67 6.95 -12.02
CA TYR A 176 -7.03 6.95 -10.72
C TYR A 176 -7.55 8.09 -9.85
N ALA A 177 -7.64 9.31 -10.41
CA ALA A 177 -8.19 10.45 -9.69
C ALA A 177 -9.68 10.23 -9.33
N LEU A 178 -10.47 9.61 -10.22
CA LEU A 178 -11.86 9.22 -9.93
C LEU A 178 -11.93 8.19 -8.80
N ALA A 179 -11.07 7.16 -8.83
CA ALA A 179 -11.04 6.12 -7.80
C ALA A 179 -10.63 6.68 -6.43
N GLU A 180 -9.60 7.52 -6.37
CA GLU A 180 -9.17 8.15 -5.12
C GLU A 180 -10.22 9.13 -4.58
N LEU A 181 -10.87 9.92 -5.46
CA LEU A 181 -12.00 10.76 -5.05
C LEU A 181 -13.15 9.92 -4.51
N ALA A 182 -13.45 8.78 -5.13
CA ALA A 182 -14.46 7.84 -4.63
C ALA A 182 -14.12 7.32 -3.23
N LEU A 183 -12.86 6.93 -2.99
CA LEU A 183 -12.39 6.49 -1.67
C LEU A 183 -12.48 7.60 -0.62
N ALA A 184 -12.06 8.83 -0.96
CA ALA A 184 -12.15 9.96 -0.06
C ALA A 184 -13.63 10.29 0.29
N GLN A 185 -14.55 10.22 -0.68
CA GLN A 185 -15.99 10.38 -0.44
C GLN A 185 -16.55 9.25 0.43
N LEU A 186 -16.10 8.01 0.21
CA LEU A 186 -16.49 6.85 1.02
C LEU A 186 -16.09 7.05 2.50
N GLU A 187 -14.87 7.51 2.75
CA GLU A 187 -14.37 7.78 4.10
C GLU A 187 -15.11 8.95 4.77
N ARG A 188 -15.53 9.94 3.99
CA ARG A 188 -16.42 11.02 4.47
C ARG A 188 -17.85 10.54 4.76
N GLY A 189 -18.20 9.32 4.34
CA GLY A 189 -19.54 8.73 4.53
C GLY A 189 -20.53 8.98 3.38
N GLU A 190 -20.06 9.61 2.29
CA GLU A 190 -20.88 9.94 1.11
C GLU A 190 -20.91 8.75 0.14
N ILE A 191 -21.53 7.65 0.58
CA ILE A 191 -21.49 6.34 -0.12
C ILE A 191 -22.08 6.42 -1.54
N ASP A 192 -23.16 7.16 -1.74
CA ASP A 192 -23.82 7.28 -3.05
C ASP A 192 -22.94 8.03 -4.05
N THR A 193 -22.28 9.09 -3.59
CA THR A 193 -21.30 9.85 -4.38
C THR A 193 -20.10 8.99 -4.73
N ALA A 194 -19.58 8.23 -3.77
CA ALA A 194 -18.48 7.31 -3.97
C ALA A 194 -18.81 6.25 -5.04
N GLU A 195 -20.01 5.67 -5.00
CA GLU A 195 -20.44 4.68 -5.98
C GLU A 195 -20.54 5.26 -7.40
N LEU A 196 -21.07 6.48 -7.54
CA LEU A 196 -21.13 7.15 -8.83
C LEU A 196 -19.72 7.37 -9.42
N LEU A 197 -18.80 7.86 -8.59
CA LEU A 197 -17.40 8.11 -9.01
C LEU A 197 -16.68 6.81 -9.38
N ALA A 198 -16.89 5.72 -8.63
CA ALA A 198 -16.31 4.42 -8.96
C ALA A 198 -16.86 3.87 -10.29
N LYS A 199 -18.15 4.06 -10.58
CA LYS A 199 -18.74 3.72 -11.88
C LYS A 199 -18.13 4.52 -13.03
N GLU A 200 -17.88 5.81 -12.83
CA GLU A 200 -17.21 6.64 -13.83
C GLU A 200 -15.72 6.21 -14.00
N ALA A 201 -15.04 5.82 -12.91
CA ALA A 201 -13.68 5.27 -13.00
C ALA A 201 -13.63 3.98 -13.83
N LEU A 202 -14.55 3.03 -13.57
CA LEU A 202 -14.68 1.79 -14.34
C LEU A 202 -15.06 2.03 -15.80
N LYS A 203 -15.91 3.03 -16.07
CA LYS A 203 -16.26 3.42 -17.44
C LYS A 203 -15.06 4.02 -18.18
N ALA A 204 -14.24 4.82 -17.48
CA ALA A 204 -13.03 5.42 -18.05
C ALA A 204 -11.94 4.38 -18.32
N ALA A 205 -11.82 3.37 -17.44
CA ALA A 205 -10.84 2.29 -17.56
C ALA A 205 -11.44 0.95 -17.06
N PRO A 206 -12.13 0.19 -17.95
CA PRO A 206 -12.80 -1.07 -17.59
C PRO A 206 -11.84 -2.19 -17.13
N GLU A 207 -10.55 -2.05 -17.41
CA GLU A 207 -9.48 -2.99 -16.98
C GLU A 207 -8.57 -2.38 -15.91
N SER A 208 -9.10 -1.48 -15.09
CA SER A 208 -8.35 -0.89 -13.98
C SER A 208 -8.56 -1.69 -12.69
N ALA A 209 -7.52 -2.39 -12.22
CA ALA A 209 -7.54 -3.10 -10.93
C ALA A 209 -7.89 -2.15 -9.77
N VAL A 210 -7.38 -0.91 -9.79
CA VAL A 210 -7.67 0.10 -8.77
C VAL A 210 -9.15 0.49 -8.76
N ALA A 211 -9.77 0.71 -9.93
CA ALA A 211 -11.19 1.05 -10.02
C ALA A 211 -12.08 -0.12 -9.56
N GLU A 212 -11.73 -1.35 -9.93
CA GLU A 212 -12.42 -2.56 -9.47
C GLU A 212 -12.30 -2.71 -7.95
N ARG A 213 -11.09 -2.56 -7.38
CA ARG A 213 -10.90 -2.61 -5.93
C ARG A 213 -11.71 -1.53 -5.20
N THR A 214 -11.73 -0.31 -5.73
CA THR A 214 -12.51 0.80 -5.17
C THR A 214 -14.01 0.47 -5.16
N ALA A 215 -14.55 -0.06 -6.26
CA ALA A 215 -15.94 -0.51 -6.31
C ALA A 215 -16.23 -1.62 -5.30
N GLY A 216 -15.29 -2.54 -5.11
CA GLY A 216 -15.38 -3.60 -4.09
C GLY A 216 -15.46 -3.04 -2.66
N LEU A 217 -14.63 -2.06 -2.31
CA LEU A 217 -14.65 -1.41 -0.99
C LEU A 217 -15.99 -0.68 -0.74
N ILE A 218 -16.53 -0.02 -1.75
CA ILE A 218 -17.83 0.66 -1.66
C ILE A 218 -18.97 -0.37 -1.47
N ALA A 219 -18.92 -1.48 -2.21
CA ALA A 219 -19.90 -2.56 -2.05
C ALA A 219 -19.85 -3.17 -0.64
N LEU A 220 -18.65 -3.39 -0.08
CA LEU A 220 -18.49 -3.80 1.33
C LEU A 220 -19.14 -2.82 2.30
N LYS A 221 -18.94 -1.54 2.09
CA LYS A 221 -19.52 -0.50 2.96
C LYS A 221 -21.04 -0.46 2.89
N ARG A 222 -21.62 -0.88 1.75
CA ARG A 222 -23.06 -1.06 1.59
C ARG A 222 -23.60 -2.36 2.20
N GLY A 223 -22.72 -3.31 2.53
CA GLY A 223 -23.08 -4.65 2.98
C GLY A 223 -23.37 -5.63 1.83
N ASP A 224 -22.97 -5.29 0.61
CA ASP A 224 -23.17 -6.12 -0.58
C ASP A 224 -21.96 -7.04 -0.81
N ASP A 225 -21.73 -7.98 0.10
CA ASP A 225 -20.55 -8.86 0.12
C ASP A 225 -20.35 -9.62 -1.20
N ALA A 226 -21.44 -10.07 -1.83
CA ALA A 226 -21.38 -10.80 -3.11
C ALA A 226 -20.93 -9.89 -4.27
N VAL A 227 -21.30 -8.62 -4.24
CA VAL A 227 -20.83 -7.62 -5.22
C VAL A 227 -19.38 -7.28 -4.96
N ALA A 228 -19.02 -7.05 -3.70
CA ALA A 228 -17.65 -6.77 -3.27
C ALA A 228 -16.69 -7.90 -3.69
N PHE A 229 -17.08 -9.15 -3.45
CA PHE A 229 -16.29 -10.31 -3.84
C PHE A 229 -15.98 -10.32 -5.35
N ARG A 230 -16.98 -10.08 -6.22
CA ARG A 230 -16.77 -10.06 -7.68
C ARG A 230 -15.80 -8.97 -8.10
N HIS A 231 -15.91 -7.78 -7.51
CA HIS A 231 -15.01 -6.68 -7.80
C HIS A 231 -13.58 -6.98 -7.32
N PHE A 232 -13.37 -7.53 -6.12
CA PHE A 232 -12.04 -7.91 -5.65
C PHE A 232 -11.44 -9.06 -6.47
N GLN A 233 -12.26 -10.03 -6.87
CA GLN A 233 -11.81 -11.09 -7.76
C GLN A 233 -11.32 -10.50 -9.09
N ARG A 234 -12.10 -9.61 -9.69
CA ARG A 234 -11.72 -8.96 -10.94
C ARG A 234 -10.45 -8.10 -10.78
N ALA A 235 -10.32 -7.37 -9.69
CA ALA A 235 -9.09 -6.62 -9.37
C ALA A 235 -7.86 -7.53 -9.31
N GLY A 236 -7.95 -8.67 -8.61
CA GLY A 236 -6.87 -9.66 -8.53
C GLY A 236 -6.56 -10.38 -9.84
N GLU A 237 -7.53 -10.53 -10.76
CA GLU A 237 -7.30 -11.03 -12.12
C GLU A 237 -6.55 -10.02 -12.98
N LEU A 238 -6.85 -8.73 -12.83
CA LEU A 238 -6.23 -7.63 -13.56
C LEU A 238 -4.82 -7.31 -13.06
N ASP A 239 -4.63 -7.37 -11.74
CA ASP A 239 -3.32 -7.27 -11.10
C ASP A 239 -3.11 -8.41 -10.09
N PRO A 240 -2.47 -9.50 -10.51
CA PRO A 240 -2.18 -10.63 -9.63
C PRO A 240 -1.24 -10.30 -8.45
N LYS A 241 -0.57 -9.15 -8.47
CA LYS A 241 0.29 -8.67 -7.39
C LYS A 241 -0.45 -7.75 -6.41
N ASP A 242 -1.71 -7.39 -6.67
CA ASP A 242 -2.51 -6.57 -5.76
C ASP A 242 -2.88 -7.37 -4.51
N THR A 243 -1.99 -7.32 -3.51
CA THR A 243 -2.19 -7.95 -2.19
C THR A 243 -3.40 -7.38 -1.46
N THR A 244 -3.75 -6.10 -1.69
CA THR A 244 -4.92 -5.47 -1.09
C THR A 244 -6.22 -6.07 -1.62
N ALA A 245 -6.33 -6.30 -2.92
CA ALA A 245 -7.50 -6.96 -3.50
C ALA A 245 -7.66 -8.39 -2.94
N ARG A 246 -6.56 -9.16 -2.85
CA ARG A 246 -6.55 -10.51 -2.28
C ARG A 246 -6.92 -10.52 -0.79
N LEU A 247 -6.40 -9.57 0.00
CA LEU A 247 -6.72 -9.43 1.42
C LEU A 247 -8.23 -9.18 1.61
N ASN A 248 -8.79 -8.26 0.84
CA ASN A 248 -10.22 -7.94 0.90
C ASN A 248 -11.07 -9.13 0.45
N MET A 249 -10.70 -9.81 -0.64
CA MET A 249 -11.38 -11.01 -1.10
C MET A 249 -11.34 -12.14 -0.05
N GLY A 250 -10.16 -12.38 0.55
CA GLY A 250 -9.99 -13.36 1.63
C GLY A 250 -10.84 -13.00 2.87
N THR A 251 -10.96 -11.72 3.19
CA THR A 251 -11.78 -11.25 4.32
C THR A 251 -13.27 -11.47 4.05
N VAL A 252 -13.75 -11.19 2.85
CA VAL A 252 -15.16 -11.47 2.46
C VAL A 252 -15.46 -12.97 2.53
N LEU A 253 -14.55 -13.80 2.01
CA LEU A 253 -14.67 -15.27 2.10
C LEU A 253 -14.67 -15.77 3.55
N LEU A 254 -13.83 -15.18 4.41
CA LEU A 254 -13.78 -15.51 5.83
C LEU A 254 -15.11 -15.18 6.52
N GLN A 255 -15.70 -14.02 6.27
CA GLN A 255 -17.01 -13.62 6.81
C GLN A 255 -18.12 -14.53 6.32
N ALA A 256 -18.06 -14.97 5.06
CA ALA A 256 -19.01 -15.93 4.49
C ALA A 256 -18.79 -17.39 4.97
N GLY A 257 -17.78 -17.64 5.80
CA GLY A 257 -17.48 -19.00 6.29
C GLY A 257 -16.82 -19.92 5.25
N VAL A 258 -16.34 -19.38 4.13
CA VAL A 258 -15.68 -20.14 3.06
C VAL A 258 -14.19 -20.24 3.37
N TYR A 259 -13.90 -20.90 4.47
CA TYR A 259 -12.57 -20.90 5.13
C TYR A 259 -11.43 -21.41 4.25
N ASP A 260 -11.67 -22.45 3.42
CA ASP A 260 -10.62 -23.01 2.57
C ASP A 260 -10.10 -22.01 1.54
N ARG A 261 -11.02 -21.32 0.86
CA ARG A 261 -10.65 -20.29 -0.12
C ARG A 261 -10.10 -19.05 0.57
N ALA A 262 -10.69 -18.65 1.71
CA ALA A 262 -10.16 -17.54 2.51
C ALA A 262 -8.69 -17.78 2.90
N ALA A 263 -8.37 -18.98 3.40
CA ALA A 263 -7.01 -19.33 3.79
C ALA A 263 -6.03 -19.31 2.59
N LEU A 264 -6.48 -19.74 1.40
CA LEU A 264 -5.67 -19.70 0.18
C LEU A 264 -5.29 -18.28 -0.21
N GLU A 265 -6.28 -17.37 -0.29
CA GLU A 265 -6.05 -15.98 -0.69
C GLU A 265 -5.23 -15.21 0.36
N LEU A 266 -5.56 -15.39 1.65
CA LEU A 266 -4.84 -14.74 2.74
C LEU A 266 -3.41 -15.26 2.90
N LYS A 267 -3.17 -16.56 2.64
CA LYS A 267 -1.81 -17.11 2.64
C LYS A 267 -0.96 -16.47 1.55
N ALA A 268 -1.50 -16.28 0.35
CA ALA A 268 -0.77 -15.61 -0.73
C ALA A 268 -0.38 -14.17 -0.36
N VAL A 269 -1.22 -13.45 0.40
CA VAL A 269 -0.87 -12.12 0.94
C VAL A 269 0.25 -12.22 1.96
N VAL A 270 0.17 -13.15 2.93
CA VAL A 270 1.20 -13.33 3.96
C VAL A 270 2.53 -13.78 3.36
N ASP A 271 2.52 -14.59 2.30
CA ASP A 271 3.73 -15.02 1.60
C ASP A 271 4.40 -13.85 0.85
N ALA A 272 3.61 -12.90 0.32
CA ALA A 272 4.12 -11.70 -0.35
C ALA A 272 4.52 -10.59 0.65
N GLU A 273 3.79 -10.47 1.75
CA GLU A 273 3.94 -9.45 2.78
C GLU A 273 3.99 -10.09 4.18
N PRO A 274 5.13 -10.70 4.59
CA PRO A 274 5.22 -11.43 5.87
C PRO A 274 4.94 -10.59 7.12
N ASP A 275 5.11 -9.28 7.02
CA ASP A 275 4.88 -8.33 8.11
C ASP A 275 3.45 -7.76 8.14
N ASN A 276 2.59 -8.13 7.17
CA ASN A 276 1.20 -7.71 7.15
C ASN A 276 0.41 -8.41 8.27
N ALA A 277 0.29 -7.71 9.40
CA ALA A 277 -0.40 -8.23 10.59
C ALA A 277 -1.89 -8.50 10.32
N ALA A 278 -2.57 -7.66 9.53
CA ALA A 278 -3.99 -7.82 9.21
C ALA A 278 -4.22 -9.12 8.41
N ALA A 279 -3.41 -9.36 7.37
CA ALA A 279 -3.47 -10.59 6.59
C ALA A 279 -3.15 -11.83 7.45
N THR A 280 -2.14 -11.74 8.32
CA THR A 280 -1.74 -12.84 9.21
C THR A 280 -2.85 -13.18 10.22
N VAL A 281 -3.51 -12.19 10.82
CA VAL A 281 -4.64 -12.40 11.73
C VAL A 281 -5.83 -13.00 11.00
N ALA A 282 -6.15 -12.50 9.80
CA ALA A 282 -7.24 -13.05 8.99
C ALA A 282 -6.95 -14.50 8.54
N LEU A 283 -5.71 -14.80 8.15
CA LEU A 283 -5.28 -16.17 7.83
C LEU A 283 -5.44 -17.09 9.04
N ALA A 284 -4.99 -16.66 10.21
CA ALA A 284 -5.17 -17.45 11.44
C ALA A 284 -6.65 -17.71 11.74
N ALA A 285 -7.53 -16.73 11.53
CA ALA A 285 -8.97 -16.91 11.69
C ALA A 285 -9.56 -17.89 10.65
N ALA A 286 -9.12 -17.85 9.40
CA ALA A 286 -9.55 -18.79 8.36
C ALA A 286 -9.08 -20.23 8.67
N LEU A 287 -7.82 -20.41 9.07
CA LEU A 287 -7.27 -21.71 9.47
C LEU A 287 -8.00 -22.27 10.69
N ARG A 288 -8.30 -21.42 11.69
CA ARG A 288 -9.12 -21.80 12.84
C ARG A 288 -10.53 -22.25 12.42
N GLY A 289 -11.15 -21.52 11.48
CA GLY A 289 -12.49 -21.86 10.98
C GLY A 289 -12.57 -23.21 10.27
N ARG A 290 -11.47 -23.66 9.65
CA ARG A 290 -11.36 -25.00 9.04
C ARG A 290 -11.20 -26.13 10.05
N ALA A 291 -10.58 -25.81 11.18
CA ALA A 291 -10.20 -26.82 12.17
C ALA A 291 -11.42 -27.29 12.97
N LYS A 292 -11.44 -28.59 13.32
CA LYS A 292 -12.40 -29.08 14.32
C LYS A 292 -11.99 -28.62 15.72
N ARG A 293 -12.98 -28.38 16.56
CA ARG A 293 -12.72 -28.09 17.99
C ARG A 293 -11.94 -29.24 18.63
N GLY A 294 -10.86 -28.91 19.33
CA GLY A 294 -9.97 -29.89 19.97
C GLY A 294 -8.91 -30.51 19.05
N ASP A 295 -8.89 -30.20 17.76
CA ASP A 295 -7.82 -30.64 16.84
C ASP A 295 -6.56 -29.79 17.07
N THR A 296 -5.76 -30.21 18.04
CA THR A 296 -4.55 -29.47 18.45
C THR A 296 -3.53 -29.34 17.34
N ALA A 297 -3.45 -30.31 16.41
CA ALA A 297 -2.52 -30.28 15.29
C ALA A 297 -2.93 -29.20 14.28
N ALA A 298 -4.20 -29.15 13.89
CA ALA A 298 -4.73 -28.15 12.96
C ALA A 298 -4.75 -26.72 13.58
N LEU A 299 -4.80 -26.62 14.90
CA LEU A 299 -4.84 -25.36 15.64
C LEU A 299 -3.45 -24.81 16.02
N ALA A 300 -2.38 -25.54 15.77
CA ALA A 300 -1.01 -25.12 16.10
C ALA A 300 -0.53 -23.96 15.20
N GLU A 301 -0.84 -23.99 13.92
CA GLU A 301 -0.43 -22.93 12.98
C GLU A 301 -1.13 -21.59 13.26
N PRO A 302 -2.48 -21.51 13.37
CA PRO A 302 -3.13 -20.26 13.77
C PRO A 302 -2.62 -19.71 15.12
N GLU A 303 -2.33 -20.57 16.10
CA GLU A 303 -1.72 -20.13 17.34
C GLU A 303 -0.34 -19.48 17.14
N ARG A 304 0.52 -20.12 16.35
CA ARG A 304 1.85 -19.62 16.02
C ARG A 304 1.78 -18.26 15.31
N LEU A 305 0.89 -18.13 14.31
CA LEU A 305 0.70 -16.90 13.55
C LEU A 305 0.28 -15.74 14.46
N LEU A 306 -0.72 -15.94 15.31
CA LEU A 306 -1.22 -14.91 16.24
C LEU A 306 -0.17 -14.49 17.27
N LYS A 307 0.58 -15.46 17.82
CA LYS A 307 1.70 -15.16 18.71
C LYS A 307 2.82 -14.39 18.01
N GLY A 308 3.11 -14.72 16.75
CA GLY A 308 4.08 -14.01 15.94
C GLY A 308 3.69 -12.54 15.72
N VAL A 309 2.41 -12.26 15.44
CA VAL A 309 1.91 -10.88 15.35
C VAL A 309 2.06 -10.18 16.70
N LEU A 310 1.64 -10.79 17.81
CA LEU A 310 1.73 -10.17 19.14
C LEU A 310 3.16 -9.94 19.63
N ALA A 311 4.14 -10.71 19.15
CA ALA A 311 5.55 -10.49 19.46
C ALA A 311 6.10 -9.23 18.79
N ARG A 312 5.65 -8.91 17.57
CA ARG A 312 6.04 -7.70 16.83
C ARG A 312 5.19 -6.49 17.23
N GLU A 313 3.90 -6.72 17.37
CA GLU A 313 2.88 -5.71 17.67
C GLU A 313 2.12 -6.09 18.96
N PRO A 314 2.67 -5.83 20.15
CA PRO A 314 2.03 -6.24 21.41
C PRO A 314 0.62 -5.66 21.62
N LYS A 315 0.30 -4.54 20.97
CA LYS A 315 -1.01 -3.87 21.01
C LYS A 315 -1.91 -4.21 19.81
N ASN A 316 -1.63 -5.27 19.07
CA ASN A 316 -2.55 -5.71 18.02
C ASN A 316 -3.78 -6.37 18.65
N TYR A 317 -4.82 -5.58 18.86
CA TYR A 317 -6.04 -6.00 19.54
C TYR A 317 -6.78 -7.12 18.81
N SER A 318 -6.74 -7.12 17.47
CA SER A 318 -7.34 -8.19 16.67
C SER A 318 -6.63 -9.53 16.88
N ALA A 319 -5.30 -9.53 16.92
CA ALA A 319 -4.51 -10.74 17.22
C ALA A 319 -4.77 -11.22 18.66
N LEU A 320 -4.81 -10.30 19.61
CA LEU A 320 -5.06 -10.61 21.03
C LEU A 320 -6.43 -11.27 21.21
N PHE A 321 -7.48 -10.69 20.61
CA PHE A 321 -8.84 -11.23 20.67
C PHE A 321 -8.93 -12.59 19.96
N ASN A 322 -8.37 -12.73 18.76
CA ASN A 322 -8.40 -13.99 18.02
C ASN A 322 -7.64 -15.12 18.73
N LEU A 323 -6.53 -14.81 19.43
CA LEU A 323 -5.81 -15.79 20.24
C LEU A 323 -6.63 -16.23 21.46
N ALA A 324 -7.32 -15.28 22.10
CA ALA A 324 -8.22 -15.58 23.22
C ALA A 324 -9.36 -16.52 22.79
N VAL A 325 -10.02 -16.23 21.65
CA VAL A 325 -11.06 -17.08 21.07
C VAL A 325 -10.53 -18.46 20.69
N LEU A 326 -9.31 -18.53 20.11
CA LEU A 326 -8.68 -19.80 19.78
C LEU A 326 -8.51 -20.69 21.01
N TYR A 327 -8.04 -20.13 22.13
CA TYR A 327 -7.88 -20.88 23.39
C TYR A 327 -9.22 -21.25 24.01
N ALA A 328 -10.18 -20.31 24.03
CA ALA A 328 -11.47 -20.52 24.69
C ALA A 328 -12.31 -21.58 24.00
N ASP A 329 -12.56 -21.40 22.70
CA ASP A 329 -13.61 -22.11 21.97
C ASP A 329 -13.09 -23.31 21.20
N TYR A 330 -11.83 -23.28 20.78
CA TYR A 330 -11.27 -24.31 19.91
C TYR A 330 -10.31 -25.26 20.62
N GLN A 331 -9.46 -24.76 21.52
CA GLN A 331 -8.52 -25.57 22.28
C GLN A 331 -9.00 -25.96 23.67
N GLN A 332 -10.17 -25.46 24.12
CA GLN A 332 -10.72 -25.71 25.45
C GLN A 332 -9.74 -25.36 26.60
N ARG A 333 -9.00 -24.26 26.40
CA ARG A 333 -8.01 -23.73 27.36
C ARG A 333 -8.48 -22.41 27.96
N PRO A 334 -9.58 -22.42 28.71
CA PRO A 334 -10.20 -21.20 29.25
C PRO A 334 -9.31 -20.45 30.25
N VAL A 335 -8.38 -21.14 30.90
CA VAL A 335 -7.43 -20.53 31.85
C VAL A 335 -6.47 -19.61 31.09
N ASP A 336 -6.03 -20.04 29.91
CA ASP A 336 -5.13 -19.24 29.05
C ASP A 336 -5.87 -18.13 28.32
N ALA A 337 -7.15 -18.32 27.98
CA ALA A 337 -7.98 -17.33 27.31
C ALA A 337 -8.34 -16.13 28.22
N THR A 338 -8.62 -16.39 29.51
CA THR A 338 -9.08 -15.37 30.46
C THR A 338 -8.15 -14.15 30.53
N PRO A 339 -6.83 -14.27 30.73
CA PRO A 339 -5.93 -13.12 30.80
C PRO A 339 -5.85 -12.35 29.48
N LEU A 340 -6.00 -13.03 28.35
CA LEU A 340 -5.99 -12.37 27.03
C LEU A 340 -7.24 -11.51 26.82
N PHE A 341 -8.44 -12.02 27.18
CA PHE A 341 -9.66 -11.22 27.13
C PHE A 341 -9.63 -10.04 28.12
N GLN A 342 -9.09 -10.23 29.33
CA GLN A 342 -8.93 -9.16 30.30
C GLN A 342 -8.00 -8.06 29.76
N ARG A 343 -6.86 -8.46 29.22
CA ARG A 343 -5.93 -7.54 28.59
C ARG A 343 -6.55 -6.82 27.40
N PHE A 344 -7.25 -7.55 26.52
CA PHE A 344 -7.98 -6.95 25.40
C PHE A 344 -8.97 -5.87 25.87
N LEU A 345 -9.79 -6.15 26.90
CA LEU A 345 -10.76 -5.20 27.43
C LEU A 345 -10.12 -3.98 28.11
N SER A 346 -8.95 -4.15 28.72
CA SER A 346 -8.25 -3.04 29.37
C SER A 346 -7.49 -2.12 28.41
N GLU A 347 -7.04 -2.65 27.27
CA GLU A 347 -6.16 -1.92 26.34
C GLU A 347 -6.86 -1.50 25.05
N ALA A 348 -7.87 -2.25 24.58
CA ALA A 348 -8.56 -1.96 23.31
C ALA A 348 -9.49 -0.75 23.43
N PRO A 349 -9.66 0.03 22.34
CA PRO A 349 -10.58 1.17 22.34
C PRO A 349 -12.00 0.78 22.73
N ASP A 350 -12.71 1.68 23.44
CA ASP A 350 -14.06 1.41 23.95
C ASP A 350 -15.08 1.03 22.87
N LYS A 351 -14.90 1.53 21.66
CA LYS A 351 -15.78 1.25 20.51
C LYS A 351 -15.34 0.01 19.71
N HIS A 352 -14.36 -0.77 20.19
CA HIS A 352 -13.91 -1.95 19.43
C HIS A 352 -15.04 -3.00 19.33
N PRO A 353 -15.39 -3.50 18.11
CA PRO A 353 -16.58 -4.35 17.90
C PRO A 353 -16.56 -5.65 18.70
N ALA A 354 -15.39 -6.21 18.99
CA ALA A 354 -15.25 -7.48 19.72
C ALA A 354 -15.39 -7.34 21.26
N ARG A 355 -15.54 -6.13 21.83
CA ARG A 355 -15.64 -5.95 23.29
C ARG A 355 -16.81 -6.72 23.91
N ALA A 356 -17.99 -6.62 23.29
CA ALA A 356 -19.18 -7.31 23.78
C ALA A 356 -19.03 -8.84 23.84
N GLU A 357 -18.25 -9.43 22.92
CA GLU A 357 -17.98 -10.87 22.93
C GLU A 357 -16.98 -11.24 24.04
N ALA A 358 -15.92 -10.45 24.22
CA ALA A 358 -14.95 -10.63 25.29
C ALA A 358 -15.60 -10.52 26.68
N GLU A 359 -16.50 -9.55 26.88
CA GLU A 359 -17.27 -9.37 28.12
C GLU A 359 -18.19 -10.55 28.39
N ARG A 360 -18.90 -11.06 27.37
CA ARG A 360 -19.76 -12.26 27.49
C ARG A 360 -18.95 -13.47 27.93
N PHE A 361 -17.75 -13.69 27.37
CA PHE A 361 -16.90 -14.80 27.78
C PHE A 361 -16.51 -14.71 29.24
N LEU A 362 -16.10 -13.54 29.73
CA LEU A 362 -15.70 -13.36 31.14
C LEU A 362 -16.90 -13.42 32.09
N SER A 363 -18.11 -13.03 31.67
CA SER A 363 -19.33 -13.10 32.49
C SER A 363 -19.86 -14.53 32.65
N ALA A 364 -19.76 -15.34 31.60
CA ALA A 364 -20.22 -16.73 31.62
C ALA A 364 -19.43 -17.65 32.56
N LYS A 365 -18.33 -17.14 33.14
CA LYS A 365 -17.45 -17.86 34.07
C LYS A 365 -17.60 -17.44 35.55
N LYS A 366 -18.43 -16.43 35.81
CA LYS A 366 -18.87 -16.09 37.18
C LYS A 366 -20.09 -16.90 37.56
#